data_46ac9dcd604de350aa4d9264c9fd2d53
#
_entry.id   46ac9dcd604de350aa4d9264c9fd2d53
#
_cell.length_a   1.000
_cell.length_b   1.000
_cell.length_c   1.000
_cell.angle_alpha   90.00
_cell.angle_beta   90.00
_cell.angle_gamma   90.00
#
_symmetry.space_group_name_H-M   'P 1'
#
loop_
_entity.id
_entity.type
_entity.pdbx_description
1 polymer ?
#
loop_
_entity_poly.entity_id
_entity_poly.type
_entity_poly.pdbx_seq_one_letter_code
_entity_poly.pdbx_strand_id
1 'polypeptide(L)'
;MKTLTTEQISYIQTTFASLKRKESFLDLLNEVKKFMEGENATPFSLSFFTQYANPKFCEYDRYYIFKIKKKSGGERTIMAPYDTFGELLRYFNVVLQTLFTPHTNAMGFVPGKSIATGAKMHANKNYVYNIDLKDFFHSFERKRVKWMFTQAPFNLSGEREPLAFLLASLCTHPIEIEGQTRIILPQGAPTSPTLTNILCNALDKKLSGLAKRFGATYSRYADDITFSSNKSIFKKEAFLSELQRIITSQGLTINEKKTRLQEKEYRQEVTGLIVNEKVNTYRRYVKQLRMWLHYIEIYGYKKAEILFKKDYVKDKGHIKEASSMKLVLEGKLLYLKMVKGEQDSTYLKLQDRFNKAFGLDIEKLLQVWEREGIEKAKQVYRKMGIQNFKICSGATEKEAASFITLLEENGMKNSLLNIRISRNRIGKLLSPSEMIEIFDKEDPKEIMESMKGRIIK
;
A
#
# COMPACT_ATOMS: atom_id res chain seq x y z
N MET A 1 -1.16 8.69 -5.98
CA MET A 1 -0.63 9.02 -7.31
C MET A 1 -1.77 9.47 -8.19
N LYS A 2 -1.55 10.47 -9.04
CA LYS A 2 -2.51 10.91 -10.05
C LYS A 2 -2.76 9.76 -11.03
N THR A 3 -4.00 9.54 -11.43
CA THR A 3 -4.35 8.50 -12.41
C THR A 3 -4.07 9.05 -13.81
N LEU A 4 -3.39 8.28 -14.65
CA LEU A 4 -3.13 8.64 -16.05
C LEU A 4 -4.44 8.62 -16.85
N THR A 5 -4.58 9.56 -17.80
CA THR A 5 -5.67 9.55 -18.79
C THR A 5 -5.43 8.49 -19.86
N THR A 6 -6.48 8.13 -20.60
CA THR A 6 -6.37 7.19 -21.74
C THR A 6 -5.38 7.66 -22.79
N GLU A 7 -5.32 8.98 -23.06
CA GLU A 7 -4.39 9.59 -24.01
C GLU A 7 -2.95 9.48 -23.52
N GLN A 8 -2.69 9.74 -22.23
CA GLN A 8 -1.37 9.59 -21.63
C GLN A 8 -0.89 8.13 -21.64
N ILE A 9 -1.80 7.18 -21.40
CA ILE A 9 -1.50 5.74 -21.52
C ILE A 9 -1.11 5.41 -22.97
N SER A 10 -1.90 5.84 -23.95
CA SER A 10 -1.61 5.62 -25.36
C SER A 10 -0.29 6.24 -25.79
N TYR A 11 0.00 7.48 -25.33
CA TYR A 11 1.28 8.13 -25.57
C TYR A 11 2.46 7.32 -25.07
N ILE A 12 2.40 6.82 -23.83
CA ILE A 12 3.47 5.99 -23.24
C ILE A 12 3.68 4.72 -24.07
N GLN A 13 2.60 4.05 -24.48
CA GLN A 13 2.67 2.81 -25.25
C GLN A 13 3.27 3.01 -26.62
N THR A 14 2.83 4.02 -27.36
CA THR A 14 3.32 4.31 -28.72
C THR A 14 4.75 4.82 -28.70
N THR A 15 5.08 5.71 -27.76
CA THR A 15 6.45 6.23 -27.61
C THR A 15 7.41 5.10 -27.22
N PHE A 16 7.06 4.24 -26.26
CA PHE A 16 7.91 3.11 -25.89
C PHE A 16 8.14 2.14 -27.07
N ALA A 17 7.12 1.88 -27.87
CA ALA A 17 7.23 1.00 -29.05
C ALA A 17 8.24 1.53 -30.08
N SER A 18 8.46 2.83 -30.19
CA SER A 18 9.38 3.46 -31.12
C SER A 18 10.80 3.71 -30.57
N LEU A 19 11.04 3.45 -29.27
CA LEU A 19 12.33 3.74 -28.63
C LEU A 19 13.49 2.99 -29.28
N LYS A 20 14.57 3.69 -29.55
CA LYS A 20 15.83 3.11 -30.06
C LYS A 20 17.05 3.46 -29.19
N ARG A 21 17.02 4.60 -28.53
CA ARG A 21 18.18 5.15 -27.80
C ARG A 21 17.80 5.51 -26.36
N LYS A 22 18.80 5.61 -25.50
CA LYS A 22 18.66 5.97 -24.09
C LYS A 22 18.08 7.38 -23.90
N GLU A 23 18.42 8.31 -24.79
CA GLU A 23 17.93 9.69 -24.79
C GLU A 23 16.40 9.72 -24.93
N SER A 24 15.86 9.01 -25.92
CA SER A 24 14.42 8.92 -26.14
C SER A 24 13.68 8.25 -24.97
N PHE A 25 14.32 7.30 -24.27
CA PHE A 25 13.72 6.74 -23.06
C PHE A 25 13.74 7.74 -21.90
N LEU A 26 14.79 8.55 -21.77
CA LEU A 26 14.85 9.62 -20.77
C LEU A 26 13.77 10.68 -21.05
N ASP A 27 13.56 11.05 -22.30
CA ASP A 27 12.49 11.97 -22.71
C ASP A 27 11.12 11.42 -22.32
N LEU A 28 10.87 10.14 -22.57
CA LEU A 28 9.63 9.48 -22.12
C LEU A 28 9.47 9.53 -20.59
N LEU A 29 10.54 9.28 -19.81
CA LEU A 29 10.47 9.37 -18.35
C LEU A 29 10.16 10.79 -17.87
N ASN A 30 10.75 11.81 -18.52
CA ASN A 30 10.50 13.20 -18.21
C ASN A 30 9.05 13.61 -18.53
N GLU A 31 8.48 13.13 -19.64
CA GLU A 31 7.05 13.33 -19.94
C GLU A 31 6.14 12.63 -18.94
N VAL A 32 6.45 11.38 -18.56
CA VAL A 32 5.70 10.68 -17.50
C VAL A 32 5.77 11.45 -16.18
N LYS A 33 6.92 12.04 -15.84
CA LYS A 33 7.07 12.89 -14.66
C LYS A 33 6.15 14.12 -14.73
N LYS A 34 6.07 14.80 -15.89
CA LYS A 34 5.13 15.91 -16.09
C LYS A 34 3.66 15.48 -15.95
N PHE A 35 3.28 14.33 -16.51
CA PHE A 35 1.92 13.80 -16.34
C PHE A 35 1.54 13.61 -14.88
N MET A 36 2.50 13.23 -14.05
CA MET A 36 2.26 12.92 -12.63
C MET A 36 2.35 14.17 -11.73
N GLU A 37 3.29 15.08 -11.98
CA GLU A 37 3.59 16.23 -11.13
C GLU A 37 3.10 17.58 -11.70
N GLY A 38 2.91 17.65 -13.01
CA GLY A 38 2.56 18.88 -13.73
C GLY A 38 3.71 19.42 -14.59
N GLU A 39 3.41 20.42 -15.43
CA GLU A 39 4.34 20.96 -16.42
C GLU A 39 5.64 21.55 -15.84
N ASN A 40 5.61 21.99 -14.58
CA ASN A 40 6.78 22.57 -13.89
C ASN A 40 7.70 21.51 -13.25
N ALA A 41 7.50 20.21 -13.53
CA ALA A 41 8.32 19.14 -13.01
C ALA A 41 9.78 19.27 -13.49
N THR A 42 10.75 19.26 -12.58
CA THR A 42 12.17 19.33 -12.93
C THR A 42 12.60 18.06 -13.67
N PRO A 43 13.10 18.14 -14.91
CA PRO A 43 13.47 16.96 -15.69
C PRO A 43 14.73 16.30 -15.15
N PHE A 44 14.87 15.00 -15.35
CA PHE A 44 16.12 14.28 -15.16
C PHE A 44 17.10 14.64 -16.28
N SER A 45 18.37 14.87 -15.92
CA SER A 45 19.42 15.11 -16.90
C SER A 45 19.97 13.82 -17.52
N LEU A 46 20.50 13.91 -18.74
CA LEU A 46 21.10 12.76 -19.43
C LEU A 46 22.35 12.24 -18.68
N SER A 47 23.14 13.13 -18.09
CA SER A 47 24.33 12.76 -17.30
C SER A 47 23.90 11.94 -16.09
N PHE A 48 22.92 12.40 -15.32
CA PHE A 48 22.36 11.68 -14.18
C PHE A 48 21.83 10.30 -14.58
N PHE A 49 21.03 10.24 -15.63
CA PHE A 49 20.47 8.96 -16.13
C PHE A 49 21.57 7.99 -16.56
N THR A 50 22.57 8.46 -17.30
CA THR A 50 23.68 7.62 -17.79
C THR A 50 24.55 7.09 -16.63
N GLN A 51 24.82 7.92 -15.63
CA GLN A 51 25.58 7.55 -14.45
C GLN A 51 24.89 6.43 -13.67
N TYR A 52 23.60 6.56 -13.40
CA TYR A 52 22.85 5.52 -12.68
C TYR A 52 22.56 4.26 -13.50
N ALA A 53 22.62 4.31 -14.82
CA ALA A 53 22.45 3.14 -15.68
C ALA A 53 23.60 2.13 -15.59
N ASN A 54 24.79 2.55 -15.16
CA ASN A 54 25.93 1.66 -15.02
C ASN A 54 26.49 1.69 -13.57
N PRO A 55 26.21 0.66 -12.75
CA PRO A 55 26.68 0.60 -11.37
C PRO A 55 28.21 0.72 -11.21
N LYS A 56 28.99 0.34 -12.24
CA LYS A 56 30.45 0.42 -12.19
C LYS A 56 31.03 1.85 -12.33
N PHE A 57 30.23 2.73 -12.97
CA PHE A 57 30.61 4.12 -13.20
C PHE A 57 29.81 5.10 -12.33
N CYS A 58 28.96 4.59 -11.46
CA CYS A 58 28.21 5.41 -10.54
C CYS A 58 29.14 5.81 -9.39
N GLU A 59 29.51 7.09 -9.31
CA GLU A 59 30.35 7.65 -8.24
C GLU A 59 29.64 7.66 -6.89
N TYR A 60 28.30 7.56 -6.88
CA TYR A 60 27.46 7.57 -5.71
C TYR A 60 26.79 6.22 -5.50
N ASP A 61 26.55 5.87 -4.24
CA ASP A 61 25.75 4.71 -3.92
C ASP A 61 24.33 4.85 -4.48
N ARG A 62 23.89 3.81 -5.19
CA ARG A 62 22.52 3.77 -5.74
C ARG A 62 21.47 3.44 -4.68
N TYR A 63 21.87 2.68 -3.65
CA TYR A 63 20.97 2.13 -2.64
C TYR A 63 21.54 2.29 -1.24
N TYR A 64 20.69 2.69 -0.32
CA TYR A 64 20.93 2.53 1.10
C TYR A 64 20.52 1.12 1.52
N ILE A 65 21.45 0.36 2.07
CA ILE A 65 21.24 -1.05 2.44
C ILE A 65 21.10 -1.18 3.94
N PHE A 66 20.00 -1.77 4.40
CA PHE A 66 19.75 -2.03 5.82
C PHE A 66 19.02 -3.34 6.03
N LYS A 67 19.05 -3.85 7.28
CA LYS A 67 18.44 -5.12 7.64
C LYS A 67 17.21 -4.92 8.52
N ILE A 68 16.17 -5.67 8.26
CA ILE A 68 14.94 -5.72 9.05
C ILE A 68 14.78 -7.13 9.62
N LYS A 69 14.50 -7.24 10.93
CA LYS A 69 14.20 -8.52 11.58
C LYS A 69 12.90 -9.12 11.05
N LYS A 70 12.94 -10.40 10.64
CA LYS A 70 11.74 -11.16 10.24
C LYS A 70 10.99 -11.64 11.49
N LYS A 71 9.65 -11.70 11.42
CA LYS A 71 8.83 -12.29 12.51
C LYS A 71 9.14 -13.76 12.80
N SER A 72 9.60 -14.49 11.79
CA SER A 72 9.99 -15.91 11.88
C SER A 72 11.44 -16.13 12.33
N GLY A 73 12.12 -15.08 12.79
CA GLY A 73 13.56 -15.10 13.04
C GLY A 73 14.39 -14.81 11.78
N GLY A 74 15.65 -14.42 11.98
CA GLY A 74 16.56 -14.01 10.92
C GLY A 74 16.31 -12.56 10.42
N GLU A 75 17.04 -12.17 9.40
CA GLU A 75 17.04 -10.82 8.85
C GLU A 75 16.59 -10.80 7.39
N ARG A 76 16.12 -9.66 6.95
CA ARG A 76 15.78 -9.33 5.57
C ARG A 76 16.58 -8.11 5.17
N THR A 77 17.41 -8.24 4.15
CA THR A 77 18.15 -7.11 3.58
C THR A 77 17.22 -6.30 2.69
N ILE A 78 17.09 -5.01 2.97
CA ILE A 78 16.34 -4.04 2.16
C ILE A 78 17.34 -3.12 1.49
N MET A 79 17.14 -2.88 0.22
CA MET A 79 17.90 -1.96 -0.61
C MET A 79 16.97 -0.82 -1.04
N ALA A 80 16.94 0.26 -0.26
CA ALA A 80 16.15 1.44 -0.59
C ALA A 80 16.97 2.34 -1.53
N PRO A 81 16.48 2.70 -2.71
CA PRO A 81 17.21 3.61 -3.58
C PRO A 81 17.24 5.01 -2.97
N TYR A 82 18.34 5.75 -3.17
CA TYR A 82 18.43 7.14 -2.78
C TYR A 82 17.41 8.00 -3.54
N ASP A 83 17.02 9.11 -2.94
CA ASP A 83 15.79 9.87 -3.30
C ASP A 83 15.61 10.12 -4.80
N THR A 84 16.60 10.73 -5.48
CA THR A 84 16.48 11.06 -6.90
C THR A 84 16.49 9.82 -7.80
N PHE A 85 17.29 8.81 -7.45
CA PHE A 85 17.27 7.54 -8.17
C PHE A 85 15.98 6.77 -7.90
N GLY A 86 15.49 6.81 -6.67
CA GLY A 86 14.19 6.24 -6.30
C GLY A 86 13.03 6.91 -7.04
N GLU A 87 13.12 8.22 -7.27
CA GLU A 87 12.16 8.98 -8.06
C GLU A 87 12.16 8.52 -9.52
N LEU A 88 13.33 8.43 -10.17
CA LEU A 88 13.45 7.91 -11.53
C LEU A 88 12.85 6.50 -11.65
N LEU A 89 13.14 5.61 -10.71
CA LEU A 89 12.58 4.26 -10.69
C LEU A 89 11.06 4.24 -10.47
N ARG A 90 10.49 5.22 -9.76
CA ARG A 90 9.02 5.35 -9.62
C ARG A 90 8.35 5.66 -10.96
N TYR A 91 8.89 6.60 -11.76
CA TYR A 91 8.34 6.89 -13.09
C TYR A 91 8.58 5.75 -14.07
N PHE A 92 9.73 5.11 -14.00
CA PHE A 92 9.96 3.89 -14.76
C PHE A 92 8.94 2.80 -14.42
N ASN A 93 8.59 2.66 -13.13
CA ASN A 93 7.54 1.72 -12.72
C ASN A 93 6.17 2.07 -13.31
N VAL A 94 5.83 3.35 -13.47
CA VAL A 94 4.60 3.79 -14.16
C VAL A 94 4.62 3.32 -15.62
N VAL A 95 5.73 3.49 -16.32
CA VAL A 95 5.90 2.99 -17.70
C VAL A 95 5.69 1.47 -17.75
N LEU A 96 6.34 0.71 -16.86
CA LEU A 96 6.20 -0.76 -16.81
C LEU A 96 4.75 -1.20 -16.56
N GLN A 97 4.04 -0.54 -15.65
CA GLN A 97 2.63 -0.83 -15.35
C GLN A 97 1.69 -0.47 -16.50
N THR A 98 2.04 0.53 -17.30
CA THR A 98 1.27 0.93 -18.48
C THR A 98 1.44 -0.06 -19.64
N LEU A 99 2.62 -0.67 -19.76
CA LEU A 99 2.95 -1.60 -20.85
C LEU A 99 2.53 -3.05 -20.58
N PHE A 100 2.34 -3.43 -19.32
CA PHE A 100 2.13 -4.82 -18.96
C PHE A 100 0.94 -5.01 -18.01
N THR A 101 0.02 -5.90 -18.41
CA THR A 101 -1.08 -6.34 -17.56
C THR A 101 -0.71 -7.68 -16.88
N PRO A 102 -0.61 -7.72 -15.53
CA PRO A 102 -0.31 -8.94 -14.81
C PRO A 102 -1.37 -10.02 -15.00
N HIS A 103 -0.96 -11.28 -14.88
CA HIS A 103 -1.87 -12.43 -14.92
C HIS A 103 -3.01 -12.28 -13.91
N THR A 104 -4.21 -12.76 -14.26
CA THR A 104 -5.41 -12.61 -13.41
C THR A 104 -5.24 -13.18 -12.01
N ASN A 105 -4.46 -14.24 -11.87
CA ASN A 105 -4.16 -14.91 -10.60
C ASN A 105 -2.97 -14.28 -9.81
N ALA A 106 -2.27 -13.30 -10.38
CA ALA A 106 -1.33 -12.48 -9.62
C ALA A 106 -2.11 -11.46 -8.78
N MET A 107 -1.92 -11.49 -7.45
CA MET A 107 -2.63 -10.66 -6.47
C MET A 107 -1.73 -9.62 -5.83
N GLY A 108 -0.45 -9.92 -5.64
CA GLY A 108 0.52 -9.01 -5.06
C GLY A 108 1.01 -7.98 -6.08
N PHE A 109 1.16 -6.72 -5.64
CA PHE A 109 1.70 -5.61 -6.44
C PHE A 109 0.90 -5.28 -7.70
N VAL A 110 -0.39 -5.59 -7.71
CA VAL A 110 -1.30 -5.30 -8.83
C VAL A 110 -2.29 -4.23 -8.39
N PRO A 111 -2.37 -3.09 -9.10
CA PRO A 111 -3.35 -2.04 -8.79
C PRO A 111 -4.78 -2.61 -8.69
N GLY A 112 -5.54 -2.15 -7.70
CA GLY A 112 -6.92 -2.62 -7.46
C GLY A 112 -7.05 -4.00 -6.83
N LYS A 113 -5.96 -4.75 -6.64
CA LYS A 113 -5.97 -6.03 -5.92
C LYS A 113 -5.34 -5.91 -4.52
N SER A 114 -5.75 -6.79 -3.63
CA SER A 114 -5.28 -6.83 -2.24
C SER A 114 -5.12 -8.26 -1.73
N ILE A 115 -4.56 -8.43 -0.53
CA ILE A 115 -4.53 -9.72 0.15
C ILE A 115 -5.92 -10.30 0.34
N ALA A 116 -6.94 -9.44 0.57
CA ALA A 116 -8.33 -9.88 0.71
C ALA A 116 -8.88 -10.41 -0.62
N THR A 117 -8.52 -9.80 -1.75
CA THR A 117 -8.92 -10.27 -3.10
C THR A 117 -8.39 -11.68 -3.36
N GLY A 118 -7.12 -11.93 -3.07
CA GLY A 118 -6.52 -13.26 -3.18
C GLY A 118 -7.15 -14.27 -2.23
N ALA A 119 -7.29 -13.91 -0.95
CA ALA A 119 -7.87 -14.80 0.06
C ALA A 119 -9.31 -15.22 -0.24
N LYS A 120 -10.13 -14.33 -0.85
CA LYS A 120 -11.52 -14.63 -1.25
C LYS A 120 -11.60 -15.82 -2.22
N MET A 121 -10.61 -16.01 -3.08
CA MET A 121 -10.57 -17.13 -4.03
C MET A 121 -10.45 -18.50 -3.33
N HIS A 122 -9.89 -18.52 -2.12
CA HIS A 122 -9.59 -19.73 -1.36
C HIS A 122 -10.51 -19.96 -0.17
N ALA A 123 -11.53 -19.10 0.02
CA ALA A 123 -12.47 -19.24 1.11
C ALA A 123 -13.37 -20.48 0.95
N ASN A 124 -13.72 -21.12 2.08
CA ASN A 124 -14.61 -22.28 2.15
C ASN A 124 -14.13 -23.48 1.30
N LYS A 125 -12.82 -23.79 1.37
CA LYS A 125 -12.23 -24.97 0.74
C LYS A 125 -11.82 -26.00 1.80
N ASN A 126 -11.91 -27.29 1.43
CA ASN A 126 -11.48 -28.35 2.37
C ASN A 126 -9.96 -28.37 2.57
N TYR A 127 -9.21 -28.02 1.53
CA TYR A 127 -7.74 -28.03 1.53
C TYR A 127 -7.20 -26.72 1.00
N VAL A 128 -6.24 -26.12 1.73
CA VAL A 128 -5.46 -24.96 1.30
C VAL A 128 -3.99 -25.30 1.38
N TYR A 129 -3.27 -25.20 0.27
CA TYR A 129 -1.86 -25.49 0.16
C TYR A 129 -1.08 -24.25 -0.15
N ASN A 130 -0.28 -23.79 0.82
CA ASN A 130 0.56 -22.60 0.71
C ASN A 130 2.01 -23.01 0.45
N ILE A 131 2.65 -22.32 -0.47
CA ILE A 131 4.02 -22.52 -0.91
C ILE A 131 4.73 -21.18 -0.89
N ASP A 132 5.89 -21.11 -0.24
CA ASP A 132 6.76 -19.92 -0.19
C ASP A 132 7.96 -20.17 -1.10
N LEU A 133 8.38 -19.17 -1.86
CA LEU A 133 9.55 -19.24 -2.73
C LEU A 133 10.77 -18.65 -2.02
N LYS A 134 11.90 -19.36 -2.05
CA LYS A 134 13.15 -18.88 -1.45
C LYS A 134 13.71 -17.71 -2.24
N ASP A 135 14.21 -16.70 -1.52
CA ASP A 135 14.99 -15.57 -2.04
C ASP A 135 14.43 -14.98 -3.34
N PHE A 136 13.11 -14.85 -3.38
CA PHE A 136 12.30 -14.59 -4.56
C PHE A 136 12.86 -13.45 -5.44
N PHE A 137 13.10 -12.25 -4.87
CA PHE A 137 13.65 -11.14 -5.64
C PHE A 137 15.08 -11.43 -6.14
N HIS A 138 15.89 -12.06 -5.32
CA HIS A 138 17.27 -12.40 -5.63
C HIS A 138 17.41 -13.54 -6.67
N SER A 139 16.34 -14.28 -6.93
CA SER A 139 16.30 -15.30 -7.99
C SER A 139 16.25 -14.71 -9.41
N PHE A 140 16.01 -13.40 -9.52
CA PHE A 140 15.93 -12.72 -10.81
C PHE A 140 17.20 -11.92 -11.10
N GLU A 141 18.13 -12.52 -11.87
CA GLU A 141 19.36 -11.88 -12.28
C GLU A 141 19.17 -10.94 -13.47
N ARG A 142 20.12 -10.00 -13.64
CA ARG A 142 20.10 -9.03 -14.75
C ARG A 142 19.97 -9.67 -16.13
N LYS A 143 20.60 -10.82 -16.36
CA LYS A 143 20.45 -11.55 -17.64
C LYS A 143 19.00 -11.87 -17.95
N ARG A 144 18.26 -12.34 -16.95
CA ARG A 144 16.84 -12.69 -17.08
C ARG A 144 15.96 -11.45 -17.25
N VAL A 145 16.27 -10.35 -16.52
CA VAL A 145 15.57 -9.06 -16.67
C VAL A 145 15.84 -8.47 -18.06
N LYS A 146 17.07 -8.51 -18.55
CA LYS A 146 17.41 -8.11 -19.93
C LYS A 146 16.61 -8.92 -20.94
N TRP A 147 16.64 -10.25 -20.84
CA TRP A 147 15.89 -11.12 -21.73
C TRP A 147 14.40 -10.79 -21.73
N MET A 148 13.80 -10.54 -20.57
CA MET A 148 12.40 -10.12 -20.47
C MET A 148 12.11 -8.86 -21.29
N PHE A 149 12.99 -7.85 -21.27
CA PHE A 149 12.83 -6.64 -22.09
C PHE A 149 12.95 -6.90 -23.60
N THR A 150 13.59 -8.00 -24.04
CA THR A 150 13.59 -8.38 -25.47
C THR A 150 12.32 -9.06 -25.94
N GLN A 151 11.45 -9.49 -25.01
CA GLN A 151 10.19 -10.17 -25.32
C GLN A 151 9.01 -9.19 -25.34
N ALA A 152 7.88 -9.66 -25.90
CA ALA A 152 6.61 -8.91 -25.83
C ALA A 152 6.18 -8.69 -24.37
N PRO A 153 5.64 -7.53 -24.03
CA PRO A 153 5.25 -6.41 -24.90
C PRO A 153 6.37 -5.38 -25.20
N PHE A 154 7.56 -5.55 -24.62
CA PHE A 154 8.65 -4.57 -24.72
C PHE A 154 9.37 -4.61 -26.06
N ASN A 155 9.62 -5.79 -26.59
CA ASN A 155 10.20 -6.05 -27.92
C ASN A 155 11.56 -5.31 -28.17
N LEU A 156 12.40 -5.13 -27.15
CA LEU A 156 13.71 -4.50 -27.27
C LEU A 156 14.78 -5.50 -27.71
N SER A 157 14.61 -6.08 -28.90
CA SER A 157 15.55 -7.04 -29.52
C SER A 157 16.28 -6.43 -30.71
N GLY A 158 17.30 -7.13 -31.21
CA GLY A 158 18.13 -6.67 -32.35
C GLY A 158 18.85 -5.37 -32.05
N GLU A 159 18.72 -4.37 -32.89
CA GLU A 159 19.34 -3.03 -32.73
C GLU A 159 18.94 -2.33 -31.42
N ARG A 160 17.82 -2.71 -30.80
CA ARG A 160 17.29 -2.15 -29.54
C ARG A 160 17.81 -2.86 -28.30
N GLU A 161 18.59 -3.95 -28.45
CA GLU A 161 19.09 -4.77 -27.35
C GLU A 161 20.01 -3.98 -26.36
N PRO A 162 20.81 -3.00 -26.80
CA PRO A 162 21.54 -2.11 -25.87
C PRO A 162 20.61 -1.36 -24.90
N LEU A 163 19.41 -0.93 -25.36
CA LEU A 163 18.42 -0.32 -24.51
C LEU A 163 17.84 -1.34 -23.49
N ALA A 164 17.56 -2.58 -23.91
CA ALA A 164 17.14 -3.63 -22.99
C ALA A 164 18.17 -3.88 -21.88
N PHE A 165 19.47 -3.87 -22.23
CA PHE A 165 20.55 -4.01 -21.25
C PHE A 165 20.62 -2.83 -20.27
N LEU A 166 20.46 -1.62 -20.77
CA LEU A 166 20.45 -0.39 -19.96
C LEU A 166 19.27 -0.40 -18.98
N LEU A 167 18.06 -0.73 -19.43
CA LEU A 167 16.87 -0.81 -18.58
C LEU A 167 17.02 -1.90 -17.51
N ALA A 168 17.56 -3.05 -17.88
CA ALA A 168 17.88 -4.12 -16.92
C ALA A 168 18.92 -3.67 -15.88
N SER A 169 19.92 -2.90 -16.30
CA SER A 169 20.97 -2.39 -15.40
C SER A 169 20.43 -1.33 -14.41
N LEU A 170 19.49 -0.49 -14.83
CA LEU A 170 18.79 0.43 -13.93
C LEU A 170 18.00 -0.33 -12.85
N CYS A 171 17.36 -1.42 -13.23
CA CYS A 171 16.47 -2.19 -12.33
C CYS A 171 17.20 -3.20 -11.44
N THR A 172 18.48 -3.46 -11.66
CA THR A 172 19.25 -4.47 -10.92
C THR A 172 20.45 -3.87 -10.20
N HIS A 173 20.89 -4.54 -9.13
CA HIS A 173 22.00 -4.08 -8.30
C HIS A 173 22.95 -5.23 -7.98
N PRO A 174 24.30 -5.01 -8.00
CA PRO A 174 25.26 -6.00 -7.55
C PRO A 174 25.14 -6.20 -6.02
N ILE A 175 25.22 -7.45 -5.60
CA ILE A 175 25.20 -7.86 -4.18
C ILE A 175 26.12 -9.07 -4.01
N GLU A 176 26.82 -9.12 -2.90
CA GLU A 176 27.61 -10.28 -2.49
C GLU A 176 26.68 -11.34 -1.86
N ILE A 177 26.68 -12.53 -2.45
CA ILE A 177 25.99 -13.72 -1.93
C ILE A 177 26.99 -14.88 -1.91
N GLU A 178 27.28 -15.40 -0.72
CA GLU A 178 28.19 -16.54 -0.53
C GLU A 178 29.55 -16.32 -1.21
N GLY A 179 30.11 -15.10 -1.12
CA GLY A 179 31.41 -14.73 -1.69
C GLY A 179 31.40 -14.52 -3.21
N GLN A 180 30.22 -14.51 -3.84
CA GLN A 180 30.09 -14.22 -5.27
C GLN A 180 29.25 -12.98 -5.52
N THR A 181 29.71 -12.08 -6.38
CA THR A 181 28.94 -10.92 -6.82
C THR A 181 27.86 -11.35 -7.81
N ARG A 182 26.60 -11.24 -7.42
CA ARG A 182 25.43 -11.45 -8.30
C ARG A 182 24.73 -10.14 -8.57
N ILE A 183 24.22 -9.94 -9.77
CA ILE A 183 23.48 -8.74 -10.16
C ILE A 183 22.02 -9.11 -10.26
N ILE A 184 21.23 -8.68 -9.26
CA ILE A 184 19.87 -9.19 -9.02
C ILE A 184 18.85 -8.05 -8.88
N LEU A 185 17.55 -8.39 -8.87
CA LEU A 185 16.50 -7.45 -8.49
C LEU A 185 16.58 -7.09 -7.00
N PRO A 186 16.81 -5.81 -6.65
CA PRO A 186 16.91 -5.41 -5.25
C PRO A 186 15.54 -5.44 -4.57
N GLN A 187 15.50 -5.96 -3.34
CA GLN A 187 14.32 -5.91 -2.50
C GLN A 187 14.18 -4.54 -1.85
N GLY A 188 13.29 -3.69 -2.39
CA GLY A 188 13.06 -2.32 -1.94
C GLY A 188 13.02 -1.29 -3.06
N ALA A 189 13.49 -1.65 -4.26
CA ALA A 189 13.36 -0.78 -5.44
C ALA A 189 11.91 -0.69 -5.92
N PRO A 190 11.44 0.49 -6.36
CA PRO A 190 10.08 0.70 -6.86
C PRO A 190 9.68 -0.19 -8.06
N THR A 191 10.64 -0.54 -8.92
CA THR A 191 10.41 -1.37 -10.12
C THR A 191 10.34 -2.87 -9.83
N SER A 192 11.01 -3.35 -8.78
CA SER A 192 11.14 -4.78 -8.49
C SER A 192 9.81 -5.53 -8.36
N PRO A 193 8.77 -4.97 -7.69
CA PRO A 193 7.46 -5.63 -7.59
C PRO A 193 6.79 -5.86 -8.95
N THR A 194 6.78 -4.86 -9.82
CA THR A 194 6.19 -4.96 -11.17
C THR A 194 6.98 -5.92 -12.04
N LEU A 195 8.32 -5.82 -12.01
CA LEU A 195 9.20 -6.73 -12.77
C LEU A 195 9.02 -8.17 -12.35
N THR A 196 8.84 -8.48 -11.06
CA THR A 196 8.58 -9.86 -10.63
C THR A 196 7.26 -10.39 -11.19
N ASN A 197 6.22 -9.57 -11.33
CA ASN A 197 4.97 -9.97 -11.97
C ASN A 197 5.16 -10.25 -13.46
N ILE A 198 5.95 -9.45 -14.17
CA ILE A 198 6.27 -9.67 -15.58
C ILE A 198 7.06 -10.97 -15.75
N LEU A 199 8.12 -11.16 -14.97
CA LEU A 199 8.99 -12.33 -15.01
C LEU A 199 8.28 -13.63 -14.61
N CYS A 200 7.27 -13.53 -13.72
CA CYS A 200 6.44 -14.67 -13.31
C CYS A 200 5.21 -14.92 -14.19
N ASN A 201 5.01 -14.16 -15.27
CA ASN A 201 3.83 -14.37 -16.13
C ASN A 201 3.75 -15.80 -16.72
N ALA A 202 4.90 -16.35 -17.13
CA ALA A 202 4.98 -17.74 -17.61
C ALA A 202 4.73 -18.75 -16.47
N LEU A 203 5.23 -18.48 -15.28
CA LEU A 203 4.95 -19.26 -14.07
C LEU A 203 3.44 -19.28 -13.78
N ASP A 204 2.81 -18.10 -13.74
CA ASP A 204 1.38 -17.95 -13.45
C ASP A 204 0.51 -18.69 -14.46
N LYS A 205 0.84 -18.63 -15.76
CA LYS A 205 0.16 -19.40 -16.81
C LYS A 205 0.26 -20.90 -16.58
N LYS A 206 1.48 -21.41 -16.30
CA LYS A 206 1.71 -22.85 -16.06
C LYS A 206 1.01 -23.34 -14.78
N LEU A 207 1.10 -22.59 -13.68
CA LEU A 207 0.46 -22.95 -12.42
C LEU A 207 -1.07 -22.85 -12.48
N SER A 208 -1.60 -21.88 -13.24
CA SER A 208 -3.02 -21.78 -13.52
C SER A 208 -3.52 -22.99 -14.33
N GLY A 209 -2.75 -23.45 -15.32
CA GLY A 209 -3.01 -24.68 -16.07
C GLY A 209 -2.99 -25.93 -15.17
N LEU A 210 -1.99 -26.03 -14.30
CA LEU A 210 -1.91 -27.11 -13.29
C LEU A 210 -3.14 -27.12 -12.37
N ALA A 211 -3.52 -25.96 -11.85
CA ALA A 211 -4.71 -25.80 -11.02
C ALA A 211 -5.97 -26.29 -11.73
N LYS A 212 -6.19 -25.85 -12.97
CA LYS A 212 -7.34 -26.26 -13.80
C LYS A 212 -7.37 -27.78 -14.00
N ARG A 213 -6.22 -28.39 -14.34
CA ARG A 213 -6.10 -29.83 -14.57
C ARG A 213 -6.49 -30.67 -13.36
N PHE A 214 -6.16 -30.22 -12.14
CA PHE A 214 -6.44 -30.94 -10.90
C PHE A 214 -7.72 -30.47 -10.18
N GLY A 215 -8.48 -29.53 -10.73
CA GLY A 215 -9.69 -28.98 -10.11
C GLY A 215 -9.39 -28.15 -8.86
N ALA A 216 -8.31 -27.37 -8.89
CA ALA A 216 -7.90 -26.46 -7.84
C ALA A 216 -8.08 -25.01 -8.26
N THR A 217 -8.15 -24.12 -7.27
CA THR A 217 -8.00 -22.68 -7.40
C THR A 217 -6.55 -22.28 -7.14
N TYR A 218 -6.01 -21.33 -7.89
CA TYR A 218 -4.64 -20.84 -7.77
C TYR A 218 -4.61 -19.32 -7.61
N SER A 219 -3.74 -18.82 -6.77
CA SER A 219 -3.34 -17.41 -6.72
C SER A 219 -1.88 -17.27 -6.29
N ARG A 220 -1.26 -16.13 -6.62
CA ARG A 220 0.09 -15.76 -6.18
C ARG A 220 0.11 -14.34 -5.64
N TYR A 221 0.68 -14.19 -4.45
CA TYR A 221 1.00 -12.88 -3.87
C TYR A 221 2.51 -12.76 -3.65
N ALA A 222 3.22 -12.15 -4.60
CA ALA A 222 4.68 -12.12 -4.65
C ALA A 222 5.30 -13.53 -4.66
N ASP A 223 6.00 -13.88 -3.58
CA ASP A 223 6.60 -15.19 -3.30
C ASP A 223 5.63 -16.22 -2.71
N ASP A 224 4.47 -15.77 -2.19
CA ASP A 224 3.45 -16.64 -1.62
C ASP A 224 2.52 -17.20 -2.72
N ILE A 225 2.62 -18.49 -2.99
CA ILE A 225 1.75 -19.25 -3.90
C ILE A 225 0.70 -19.98 -3.06
N THR A 226 -0.56 -19.89 -3.46
CA THR A 226 -1.65 -20.60 -2.79
C THR A 226 -2.46 -21.42 -3.81
N PHE A 227 -2.67 -22.69 -3.48
CA PHE A 227 -3.66 -23.54 -4.10
C PHE A 227 -4.75 -23.92 -3.10
N SER A 228 -5.98 -24.15 -3.59
CA SER A 228 -7.04 -24.68 -2.75
C SER A 228 -7.99 -25.58 -3.53
N SER A 229 -8.56 -26.59 -2.88
CA SER A 229 -9.50 -27.53 -3.51
C SER A 229 -10.40 -28.18 -2.43
N ASN A 230 -11.54 -28.70 -2.87
CA ASN A 230 -12.38 -29.53 -2.02
C ASN A 230 -11.98 -31.03 -2.10
N LYS A 231 -11.03 -31.36 -2.99
CA LYS A 231 -10.50 -32.72 -3.18
C LYS A 231 -9.09 -32.82 -2.59
N SER A 232 -8.73 -33.97 -2.01
CA SER A 232 -7.39 -34.23 -1.45
C SER A 232 -6.34 -34.48 -2.55
N ILE A 233 -6.09 -33.45 -3.38
CA ILE A 233 -5.16 -33.55 -4.52
C ILE A 233 -3.72 -33.21 -4.14
N PHE A 234 -3.51 -32.43 -3.09
CA PHE A 234 -2.19 -31.92 -2.70
C PHE A 234 -1.28 -32.96 -2.03
N LYS A 235 -1.81 -34.18 -1.80
CA LYS A 235 -1.04 -35.35 -1.33
C LYS A 235 -0.68 -36.30 -2.49
N LYS A 236 -1.15 -36.01 -3.72
CA LYS A 236 -0.89 -36.84 -4.89
C LYS A 236 0.47 -36.52 -5.48
N GLU A 237 1.31 -37.54 -5.71
CA GLU A 237 2.64 -37.42 -6.30
C GLU A 237 2.59 -36.72 -7.67
N ALA A 238 1.60 -37.03 -8.50
CA ALA A 238 1.43 -36.41 -9.81
C ALA A 238 1.19 -34.88 -9.76
N PHE A 239 0.61 -34.34 -8.68
CA PHE A 239 0.47 -32.91 -8.48
C PHE A 239 1.79 -32.31 -8.00
N LEU A 240 2.42 -32.92 -7.00
CA LEU A 240 3.63 -32.43 -6.35
C LEU A 240 4.83 -32.41 -7.31
N SER A 241 5.04 -33.49 -8.04
CA SER A 241 6.14 -33.58 -9.02
C SER A 241 5.98 -32.59 -10.18
N GLU A 242 4.76 -32.41 -10.71
CA GLU A 242 4.52 -31.42 -11.74
C GLU A 242 4.66 -29.98 -11.23
N LEU A 243 4.19 -29.69 -10.03
CA LEU A 243 4.38 -28.41 -9.35
C LEU A 243 5.87 -28.07 -9.20
N GLN A 244 6.65 -29.03 -8.67
CA GLN A 244 8.10 -28.89 -8.52
C GLN A 244 8.78 -28.64 -9.85
N ARG A 245 8.41 -29.42 -10.89
CA ARG A 245 8.94 -29.27 -12.25
C ARG A 245 8.68 -27.88 -12.82
N ILE A 246 7.44 -27.37 -12.66
CA ILE A 246 7.08 -26.03 -13.14
C ILE A 246 7.92 -24.96 -12.43
N ILE A 247 8.01 -24.98 -11.10
CA ILE A 247 8.74 -23.97 -10.31
C ILE A 247 10.22 -23.99 -10.66
N THR A 248 10.84 -25.19 -10.68
CA THR A 248 12.27 -25.36 -11.03
C THR A 248 12.56 -24.92 -12.46
N SER A 249 11.65 -25.20 -13.42
CA SER A 249 11.80 -24.74 -14.81
C SER A 249 11.82 -23.23 -14.97
N GLN A 250 11.39 -22.50 -13.95
CA GLN A 250 11.43 -21.04 -13.89
C GLN A 250 12.61 -20.51 -13.07
N GLY A 251 13.58 -21.36 -12.71
CA GLY A 251 14.75 -21.00 -11.90
C GLY A 251 14.36 -20.53 -10.49
N LEU A 252 13.27 -21.04 -9.94
CA LEU A 252 12.79 -20.74 -8.61
C LEU A 252 12.86 -21.98 -7.72
N THR A 253 12.95 -21.77 -6.40
CA THR A 253 13.09 -22.85 -5.42
C THR A 253 12.02 -22.75 -4.37
N ILE A 254 11.36 -23.88 -4.05
CA ILE A 254 10.38 -23.97 -2.97
C ILE A 254 11.07 -23.90 -1.60
N ASN A 255 10.49 -23.17 -0.69
CA ASN A 255 10.87 -23.15 0.73
C ASN A 255 10.07 -24.21 1.50
N GLU A 256 10.59 -25.43 1.56
CA GLU A 256 9.90 -26.55 2.19
C GLU A 256 9.52 -26.27 3.64
N LYS A 257 10.38 -25.54 4.38
CA LYS A 257 10.13 -25.19 5.80
C LYS A 257 8.91 -24.31 6.02
N LYS A 258 8.48 -23.58 5.00
CA LYS A 258 7.30 -22.71 5.05
C LYS A 258 6.11 -23.22 4.23
N THR A 259 6.32 -24.25 3.41
CA THR A 259 5.28 -24.90 2.65
C THR A 259 4.38 -25.70 3.59
N ARG A 260 3.06 -25.53 3.47
CA ARG A 260 2.11 -26.18 4.37
C ARG A 260 0.78 -26.51 3.71
N LEU A 261 0.27 -27.68 4.00
CA LEU A 261 -1.09 -28.12 3.69
C LEU A 261 -1.98 -27.89 4.90
N GLN A 262 -3.09 -27.18 4.72
CA GLN A 262 -4.06 -26.86 5.78
C GLN A 262 -5.40 -27.49 5.42
N GLU A 263 -5.94 -28.30 6.31
CA GLU A 263 -7.22 -28.98 6.18
C GLU A 263 -8.33 -28.19 6.90
N LYS A 264 -9.59 -28.36 6.52
CA LYS A 264 -10.74 -27.56 6.99
C LYS A 264 -10.97 -27.63 8.49
N GLU A 265 -10.62 -28.75 9.12
CA GLU A 265 -10.73 -29.00 10.56
C GLU A 265 -9.84 -28.06 11.37
N TYR A 266 -8.79 -27.56 10.76
CA TYR A 266 -7.86 -26.60 11.36
C TYR A 266 -8.04 -25.22 10.76
N ARG A 267 -7.38 -24.24 11.38
CA ARG A 267 -7.36 -22.88 10.86
C ARG A 267 -6.63 -22.82 9.53
N GLN A 268 -7.36 -22.43 8.49
CA GLN A 268 -6.82 -22.17 7.16
C GLN A 268 -6.51 -20.69 6.98
N GLU A 269 -5.34 -20.40 6.42
CA GLU A 269 -4.80 -19.06 6.29
C GLU A 269 -4.19 -18.83 4.91
N VAL A 270 -4.52 -17.69 4.31
CA VAL A 270 -3.94 -17.21 3.04
C VAL A 270 -3.48 -15.77 3.24
N THR A 271 -2.19 -15.49 2.97
CA THR A 271 -1.58 -14.15 3.12
C THR A 271 -1.93 -13.44 4.44
N GLY A 272 -2.00 -14.20 5.56
CA GLY A 272 -2.32 -13.66 6.88
C GLY A 272 -3.82 -13.46 7.17
N LEU A 273 -4.71 -13.94 6.32
CA LEU A 273 -6.16 -13.90 6.50
C LEU A 273 -6.73 -15.31 6.70
N ILE A 274 -7.72 -15.45 7.57
CA ILE A 274 -8.44 -16.70 7.80
C ILE A 274 -9.45 -16.91 6.66
N VAL A 275 -9.52 -18.15 6.12
CA VAL A 275 -10.35 -18.47 4.95
C VAL A 275 -11.26 -19.69 5.15
N ASN A 276 -11.42 -20.22 6.36
CA ASN A 276 -12.21 -21.43 6.62
C ASN A 276 -13.64 -21.37 6.02
N GLU A 277 -14.43 -20.37 6.39
CA GLU A 277 -15.79 -20.16 5.86
C GLU A 277 -15.84 -18.93 4.94
N LYS A 278 -15.37 -17.82 5.45
CA LYS A 278 -15.27 -16.56 4.76
C LYS A 278 -13.95 -15.86 5.15
N VAL A 279 -13.52 -14.92 4.33
CA VAL A 279 -12.31 -14.14 4.63
C VAL A 279 -12.50 -13.35 5.92
N ASN A 280 -11.56 -13.50 6.83
CA ASN A 280 -11.61 -12.87 8.14
C ASN A 280 -10.21 -12.53 8.66
N THR A 281 -10.14 -11.64 9.65
CA THR A 281 -8.93 -11.37 10.42
C THR A 281 -8.82 -12.34 11.60
N TYR A 282 -7.63 -12.43 12.21
CA TYR A 282 -7.47 -13.12 13.48
C TYR A 282 -8.37 -12.52 14.57
N ARG A 283 -8.93 -13.36 15.46
CA ARG A 283 -9.71 -12.90 16.61
C ARG A 283 -8.96 -11.88 17.47
N ARG A 284 -7.63 -12.07 17.65
CA ARG A 284 -6.76 -11.13 18.39
C ARG A 284 -6.80 -9.72 17.79
N TYR A 285 -6.88 -9.59 16.46
CA TYR A 285 -6.94 -8.30 15.77
C TYR A 285 -8.15 -7.47 16.21
N VAL A 286 -9.34 -8.07 16.14
CA VAL A 286 -10.59 -7.42 16.55
C VAL A 286 -10.62 -7.19 18.07
N LYS A 287 -10.08 -8.12 18.86
CA LYS A 287 -9.99 -7.97 20.33
C LYS A 287 -9.14 -6.77 20.72
N GLN A 288 -8.00 -6.56 20.06
CA GLN A 288 -7.15 -5.38 20.31
C GLN A 288 -7.87 -4.07 19.99
N LEU A 289 -8.58 -3.99 18.84
CA LEU A 289 -9.38 -2.80 18.50
C LEU A 289 -10.44 -2.51 19.55
N ARG A 290 -11.19 -3.54 19.99
CA ARG A 290 -12.21 -3.40 21.04
C ARG A 290 -11.61 -2.91 22.36
N MET A 291 -10.48 -3.47 22.75
CA MET A 291 -9.77 -3.12 23.98
C MET A 291 -9.35 -1.66 24.00
N TRP A 292 -8.70 -1.20 22.93
CA TRP A 292 -8.22 0.18 22.88
C TRP A 292 -9.33 1.21 22.78
N LEU A 293 -10.41 0.93 22.03
CA LEU A 293 -11.60 1.79 22.02
C LEU A 293 -12.26 1.84 23.40
N HIS A 294 -12.32 0.71 24.11
CA HIS A 294 -12.84 0.65 25.46
C HIS A 294 -11.99 1.46 26.47
N TYR A 295 -10.66 1.44 26.32
CA TYR A 295 -9.78 2.25 27.18
C TYR A 295 -10.01 3.75 26.95
N ILE A 296 -10.26 4.18 25.71
CA ILE A 296 -10.62 5.58 25.44
C ILE A 296 -11.95 5.93 26.11
N GLU A 297 -12.95 5.06 26.03
CA GLU A 297 -14.27 5.27 26.61
C GLU A 297 -14.24 5.41 28.14
N ILE A 298 -13.38 4.64 28.83
CA ILE A 298 -13.31 4.65 30.31
C ILE A 298 -12.35 5.71 30.83
N TYR A 299 -11.15 5.82 30.25
CA TYR A 299 -10.07 6.62 30.81
C TYR A 299 -9.84 7.97 30.10
N GLY A 300 -10.56 8.21 29.01
CA GLY A 300 -10.32 9.30 28.08
C GLY A 300 -9.07 9.11 27.22
N TYR A 301 -9.01 9.85 26.10
CA TYR A 301 -7.97 9.68 25.09
C TYR A 301 -6.53 9.84 25.63
N LYS A 302 -6.26 10.90 26.41
CA LYS A 302 -4.90 11.19 26.91
C LYS A 302 -4.30 10.04 27.71
N LYS A 303 -5.06 9.48 28.66
CA LYS A 303 -4.60 8.33 29.48
C LYS A 303 -4.48 7.07 28.64
N ALA A 304 -5.47 6.79 27.77
CA ALA A 304 -5.46 5.64 26.88
C ALA A 304 -4.26 5.67 25.91
N GLU A 305 -3.90 6.84 25.37
CA GLU A 305 -2.76 6.99 24.46
C GLU A 305 -1.41 6.72 25.14
N ILE A 306 -1.22 7.15 26.39
CA ILE A 306 0.01 6.85 27.15
C ILE A 306 0.20 5.33 27.31
N LEU A 307 -0.86 4.62 27.72
CA LEU A 307 -0.84 3.16 27.85
C LEU A 307 -0.63 2.47 26.51
N PHE A 308 -1.35 2.94 25.49
CA PHE A 308 -1.23 2.43 24.14
C PHE A 308 0.20 2.54 23.59
N LYS A 309 0.83 3.70 23.68
CA LYS A 309 2.20 3.91 23.19
C LYS A 309 3.19 2.95 23.83
N LYS A 310 3.09 2.75 25.15
CA LYS A 310 3.93 1.82 25.90
C LYS A 310 3.76 0.37 25.41
N ASP A 311 2.52 -0.09 25.28
CA ASP A 311 2.22 -1.45 24.85
C ASP A 311 2.53 -1.65 23.36
N TYR A 312 2.28 -0.64 22.52
CA TYR A 312 2.53 -0.71 21.08
C TYR A 312 4.03 -0.84 20.77
N VAL A 313 4.87 -0.07 21.45
CA VAL A 313 6.33 -0.17 21.32
C VAL A 313 6.82 -1.55 21.77
N LYS A 314 6.30 -2.04 22.90
CA LYS A 314 6.62 -3.40 23.41
C LYS A 314 6.21 -4.51 22.44
N ASP A 315 4.98 -4.43 21.87
CA ASP A 315 4.45 -5.45 20.94
C ASP A 315 5.21 -5.44 19.59
N LYS A 316 5.70 -4.29 19.15
CA LYS A 316 6.46 -4.14 17.89
C LYS A 316 7.96 -4.42 18.04
N GLY A 317 8.56 -4.15 19.18
CA GLY A 317 9.94 -4.49 19.54
C GLY A 317 11.06 -3.79 18.75
N HIS A 318 10.75 -3.17 17.61
CA HIS A 318 11.70 -2.50 16.70
C HIS A 318 11.41 -1.00 16.51
N ILE A 319 10.34 -0.50 17.09
CA ILE A 319 9.91 0.88 16.98
C ILE A 319 10.32 1.61 18.26
N LYS A 320 11.09 2.70 18.13
CA LYS A 320 11.48 3.53 19.27
C LYS A 320 10.34 4.42 19.77
N GLU A 321 9.52 4.90 18.84
CA GLU A 321 8.39 5.78 19.11
C GLU A 321 7.13 5.31 18.39
N ALA A 322 6.00 5.29 19.07
CA ALA A 322 4.72 4.93 18.50
C ALA A 322 4.04 6.14 17.86
N SER A 323 3.47 5.93 16.68
CA SER A 323 2.52 6.88 16.08
C SER A 323 1.34 7.12 17.02
N SER A 324 0.58 8.22 16.79
CA SER A 324 -0.59 8.49 17.62
C SER A 324 -1.57 7.31 17.61
N MET A 325 -2.20 7.05 18.74
CA MET A 325 -3.19 5.99 18.89
C MET A 325 -4.32 6.12 17.88
N LYS A 326 -4.78 7.36 17.61
CA LYS A 326 -5.83 7.65 16.62
C LYS A 326 -5.45 7.13 15.25
N LEU A 327 -4.28 7.49 14.72
CA LEU A 327 -3.82 7.07 13.40
C LEU A 327 -3.66 5.55 13.28
N VAL A 328 -3.16 4.91 14.34
CA VAL A 328 -3.00 3.44 14.34
C VAL A 328 -4.36 2.73 14.35
N LEU A 329 -5.32 3.21 15.15
CA LEU A 329 -6.67 2.63 15.19
C LEU A 329 -7.41 2.86 13.88
N GLU A 330 -7.29 4.04 13.27
CA GLU A 330 -7.86 4.35 11.96
C GLU A 330 -7.32 3.42 10.88
N GLY A 331 -5.99 3.27 10.78
CA GLY A 331 -5.37 2.31 9.86
C GLY A 331 -5.83 0.87 10.09
N LYS A 332 -6.01 0.46 11.36
CA LYS A 332 -6.55 -0.86 11.69
C LYS A 332 -8.01 -1.02 11.29
N LEU A 333 -8.84 0.01 11.38
CA LEU A 333 -10.24 -0.01 10.94
C LEU A 333 -10.32 -0.06 9.41
N LEU A 334 -9.51 0.70 8.70
CA LEU A 334 -9.40 0.63 7.23
C LEU A 334 -9.00 -0.78 6.76
N TYR A 335 -8.03 -1.40 7.44
CA TYR A 335 -7.66 -2.79 7.16
C TYR A 335 -8.82 -3.76 7.42
N LEU A 336 -9.54 -3.59 8.53
CA LEU A 336 -10.71 -4.42 8.85
C LEU A 336 -11.82 -4.26 7.79
N LYS A 337 -12.08 -3.02 7.34
CA LYS A 337 -12.98 -2.68 6.24
C LYS A 337 -12.60 -3.39 4.95
N MET A 338 -11.31 -3.35 4.56
CA MET A 338 -10.80 -4.02 3.38
C MET A 338 -11.03 -5.54 3.43
N VAL A 339 -10.84 -6.16 4.60
CA VAL A 339 -10.94 -7.62 4.77
C VAL A 339 -12.39 -8.09 4.84
N LYS A 340 -13.22 -7.43 5.64
CA LYS A 340 -14.59 -7.87 5.97
C LYS A 340 -15.67 -7.22 5.10
N GLY A 341 -15.37 -6.09 4.48
CA GLY A 341 -16.31 -5.28 3.72
C GLY A 341 -16.94 -4.15 4.54
N GLU A 342 -17.49 -3.17 3.84
CA GLU A 342 -18.09 -1.97 4.44
C GLU A 342 -19.35 -2.26 5.26
N GLN A 343 -20.09 -3.31 4.92
CA GLN A 343 -21.35 -3.70 5.55
C GLN A 343 -21.18 -4.72 6.69
N ASP A 344 -19.92 -5.11 7.02
CA ASP A 344 -19.70 -6.06 8.12
C ASP A 344 -20.11 -5.44 9.47
N SER A 345 -20.96 -6.14 10.22
CA SER A 345 -21.49 -5.66 11.50
C SER A 345 -20.41 -5.39 12.55
N THR A 346 -19.29 -6.13 12.52
CA THR A 346 -18.15 -5.92 13.43
C THR A 346 -17.41 -4.64 13.07
N TYR A 347 -17.19 -4.42 11.76
CA TYR A 347 -16.58 -3.19 11.28
C TYR A 347 -17.43 -1.98 11.62
N LEU A 348 -18.71 -2.00 11.28
CA LEU A 348 -19.64 -0.88 11.54
C LEU A 348 -19.71 -0.51 13.04
N LYS A 349 -19.82 -1.50 13.92
CA LYS A 349 -19.81 -1.29 15.37
C LYS A 349 -18.52 -0.65 15.89
N LEU A 350 -17.35 -1.08 15.37
CA LEU A 350 -16.08 -0.53 15.79
C LEU A 350 -15.80 0.84 15.18
N GLN A 351 -16.26 1.07 13.95
CA GLN A 351 -16.19 2.37 13.30
C GLN A 351 -17.08 3.41 14.03
N ASP A 352 -18.28 3.01 14.44
CA ASP A 352 -19.16 3.88 15.23
C ASP A 352 -18.52 4.27 16.57
N ARG A 353 -17.94 3.30 17.30
CA ARG A 353 -17.19 3.57 18.54
C ARG A 353 -15.99 4.49 18.32
N PHE A 354 -15.24 4.28 17.25
CA PHE A 354 -14.13 5.14 16.86
C PHE A 354 -14.62 6.57 16.56
N ASN A 355 -15.68 6.69 15.79
CA ASN A 355 -16.28 7.98 15.46
C ASN A 355 -16.80 8.71 16.73
N LYS A 356 -17.37 7.98 17.68
CA LYS A 356 -17.78 8.55 18.98
C LYS A 356 -16.60 9.01 19.82
N ALA A 357 -15.48 8.28 19.77
CA ALA A 357 -14.28 8.59 20.55
C ALA A 357 -13.47 9.78 19.99
N PHE A 358 -13.42 9.93 18.66
CA PHE A 358 -12.55 10.90 18.00
C PHE A 358 -13.30 12.00 17.24
N GLY A 359 -14.62 11.95 17.24
CA GLY A 359 -15.47 12.86 16.49
C GLY A 359 -15.47 12.60 14.99
N LEU A 360 -16.24 13.38 14.26
CA LEU A 360 -16.18 13.44 12.81
C LEU A 360 -14.82 13.96 12.41
N ASP A 361 -14.17 13.22 11.51
CA ASP A 361 -13.18 13.83 10.66
C ASP A 361 -13.89 14.92 9.85
N ILE A 362 -13.51 16.17 10.08
CA ILE A 362 -14.06 17.35 9.39
C ILE A 362 -14.01 17.14 7.87
N GLU A 363 -13.04 16.41 7.37
CA GLU A 363 -12.91 16.05 5.96
C GLU A 363 -14.07 15.16 5.47
N LYS A 364 -14.52 14.20 6.25
CA LYS A 364 -15.69 13.39 5.92
C LYS A 364 -16.96 14.23 5.90
N LEU A 365 -17.07 15.17 6.83
CA LEU A 365 -18.20 16.09 6.85
C LEU A 365 -18.20 16.99 5.61
N LEU A 366 -17.04 17.50 5.22
CA LEU A 366 -16.86 18.27 3.98
C LEU A 366 -17.16 17.44 2.74
N GLN A 367 -16.74 16.17 2.70
CA GLN A 367 -17.03 15.25 1.59
C GLN A 367 -18.55 14.96 1.50
N VAL A 368 -19.23 14.77 2.63
CA VAL A 368 -20.69 14.60 2.65
C VAL A 368 -21.37 15.88 2.13
N TRP A 369 -20.88 17.04 2.56
CA TRP A 369 -21.44 18.30 2.07
C TRP A 369 -21.19 18.49 0.57
N GLU A 370 -20.01 18.22 0.06
CA GLU A 370 -19.70 18.34 -1.37
C GLU A 370 -20.50 17.37 -2.23
N ARG A 371 -20.81 16.16 -1.73
CA ARG A 371 -21.50 15.11 -2.48
C ARG A 371 -23.02 15.11 -2.29
N GLU A 372 -23.50 15.36 -1.08
CA GLU A 372 -24.88 15.13 -0.67
C GLU A 372 -25.58 16.43 -0.22
N GLY A 373 -24.86 17.56 -0.23
CA GLY A 373 -25.37 18.86 0.12
C GLY A 373 -25.35 19.19 1.61
N ILE A 374 -25.59 20.49 1.92
CA ILE A 374 -25.40 21.04 3.26
C ILE A 374 -26.39 20.46 4.29
N GLU A 375 -27.63 20.19 3.88
CA GLU A 375 -28.65 19.66 4.80
C GLU A 375 -28.31 18.25 5.29
N LYS A 376 -27.70 17.44 4.43
CA LYS A 376 -27.22 16.13 4.82
C LYS A 376 -26.00 16.23 5.74
N ALA A 377 -25.10 17.15 5.46
CA ALA A 377 -23.95 17.44 6.32
C ALA A 377 -24.41 17.90 7.72
N LYS A 378 -25.42 18.76 7.82
CA LYS A 378 -26.04 19.17 9.08
C LYS A 378 -26.63 17.98 9.85
N GLN A 379 -27.36 17.08 9.17
CA GLN A 379 -27.93 15.88 9.80
C GLN A 379 -26.83 14.95 10.34
N VAL A 380 -25.76 14.75 9.58
CA VAL A 380 -24.61 13.93 10.00
C VAL A 380 -23.93 14.59 11.20
N TYR A 381 -23.70 15.88 11.16
CA TYR A 381 -23.10 16.65 12.24
C TYR A 381 -23.94 16.58 13.53
N ARG A 382 -25.26 16.81 13.45
CA ARG A 382 -26.18 16.69 14.59
C ARG A 382 -26.22 15.27 15.17
N LYS A 383 -26.24 14.23 14.34
CA LYS A 383 -26.20 12.83 14.80
C LYS A 383 -24.95 12.47 15.58
N MET A 384 -23.82 13.09 15.26
CA MET A 384 -22.55 12.82 15.94
C MET A 384 -22.34 13.65 17.20
N GLY A 385 -23.12 14.67 17.37
CA GLY A 385 -23.46 15.39 18.60
C GLY A 385 -22.33 15.99 19.43
N ILE A 386 -22.77 16.83 20.33
CA ILE A 386 -22.04 17.49 21.40
C ILE A 386 -21.01 16.57 22.11
N GLN A 387 -21.35 15.29 22.31
CA GLN A 387 -20.50 14.32 22.97
C GLN A 387 -19.15 14.07 22.25
N ASN A 388 -19.13 14.05 20.94
CA ASN A 388 -17.91 13.78 20.17
C ASN A 388 -16.94 14.97 20.23
N PHE A 389 -17.49 16.15 20.17
CA PHE A 389 -16.72 17.37 20.31
C PHE A 389 -16.08 17.49 21.70
N LYS A 390 -16.85 17.14 22.76
CA LYS A 390 -16.33 17.07 24.13
C LYS A 390 -15.16 16.12 24.30
N ILE A 391 -15.23 14.94 23.70
CA ILE A 391 -14.18 13.90 23.80
C ILE A 391 -12.90 14.32 23.07
N CYS A 392 -13.03 14.93 21.89
CA CYS A 392 -11.88 15.28 21.06
C CYS A 392 -11.16 16.55 21.51
N SER A 393 -11.88 17.53 22.04
CA SER A 393 -11.36 18.85 22.38
C SER A 393 -11.15 19.08 23.87
N GLY A 394 -11.73 18.23 24.74
CA GLY A 394 -11.76 18.45 26.17
C GLY A 394 -12.70 19.58 26.61
N ALA A 395 -13.58 20.04 25.70
CA ALA A 395 -14.55 21.09 25.96
C ALA A 395 -15.65 20.69 26.93
N THR A 396 -16.18 21.67 27.61
CA THR A 396 -17.40 21.52 28.42
C THR A 396 -18.63 21.37 27.50
N GLU A 397 -19.73 20.91 28.05
CA GLU A 397 -21.01 20.78 27.33
C GLU A 397 -21.53 22.12 26.82
N LYS A 398 -21.31 23.18 27.62
CA LYS A 398 -21.70 24.54 27.30
C LYS A 398 -20.93 25.09 26.09
N GLU A 399 -19.61 24.91 26.07
CA GLU A 399 -18.75 25.32 24.94
C GLU A 399 -19.09 24.56 23.66
N ALA A 400 -19.33 23.25 23.76
CA ALA A 400 -19.75 22.44 22.62
C ALA A 400 -21.11 22.85 22.07
N ALA A 401 -22.08 23.15 22.93
CA ALA A 401 -23.39 23.66 22.54
C ALA A 401 -23.31 25.04 21.87
N SER A 402 -22.54 25.97 22.47
CA SER A 402 -22.30 27.31 21.91
C SER A 402 -21.65 27.23 20.53
N PHE A 403 -20.69 26.35 20.35
CA PHE A 403 -20.02 26.14 19.05
C PHE A 403 -21.00 25.63 17.98
N ILE A 404 -21.91 24.71 18.31
CA ILE A 404 -22.92 24.22 17.38
C ILE A 404 -23.91 25.33 16.99
N THR A 405 -24.35 26.11 17.97
CA THR A 405 -25.23 27.26 17.73
C THR A 405 -24.54 28.27 16.82
N LEU A 406 -23.28 28.60 17.08
CA LEU A 406 -22.50 29.51 16.24
C LEU A 406 -22.38 29.00 14.78
N LEU A 407 -22.14 27.70 14.60
CA LEU A 407 -22.11 27.08 13.26
C LEU A 407 -23.44 27.16 12.55
N GLU A 408 -24.56 27.04 13.28
CA GLU A 408 -25.90 27.15 12.72
C GLU A 408 -26.27 28.61 12.37
N GLU A 409 -25.94 29.56 13.22
CA GLU A 409 -26.24 30.99 13.03
C GLU A 409 -25.40 31.64 11.92
N ASN A 410 -24.11 31.30 11.81
CA ASN A 410 -23.21 31.85 10.80
C ASN A 410 -23.22 31.10 9.46
N GLY A 411 -24.14 30.18 9.29
CA GLY A 411 -24.20 29.32 8.13
C GLY A 411 -23.06 28.31 8.08
N MET A 412 -23.37 27.06 8.30
CA MET A 412 -22.39 25.95 8.33
C MET A 412 -21.47 25.92 7.09
N LYS A 413 -21.93 26.45 5.97
CA LYS A 413 -21.17 26.58 4.72
C LYS A 413 -19.90 27.40 4.87
N ASN A 414 -19.98 28.59 5.43
CA ASN A 414 -18.83 29.49 5.58
C ASN A 414 -17.88 28.97 6.67
N SER A 415 -18.42 28.43 7.76
CA SER A 415 -17.62 27.85 8.83
C SER A 415 -16.83 26.63 8.39
N LEU A 416 -17.44 25.72 7.62
CA LEU A 416 -16.78 24.54 7.05
C LEU A 416 -15.76 24.91 5.98
N LEU A 417 -16.02 25.94 5.18
CA LEU A 417 -15.07 26.44 4.18
C LEU A 417 -13.82 27.00 4.87
N ASN A 418 -13.99 27.77 5.93
CA ASN A 418 -12.90 28.33 6.72
C ASN A 418 -12.06 27.24 7.41
N ILE A 419 -12.69 26.18 7.91
CA ILE A 419 -12.03 24.99 8.46
C ILE A 419 -11.22 24.28 7.37
N ARG A 420 -11.76 24.14 6.14
CA ARG A 420 -11.06 23.53 5.00
C ARG A 420 -9.81 24.30 4.59
N ILE A 421 -9.90 25.62 4.52
CA ILE A 421 -8.76 26.50 4.19
C ILE A 421 -7.66 26.39 5.26
N SER A 422 -8.04 26.27 6.51
CA SER A 422 -7.14 26.13 7.66
C SER A 422 -6.42 24.79 7.68
N ARG A 423 -7.05 23.73 7.25
CA ARG A 423 -6.55 22.35 7.34
C ARG A 423 -5.27 22.09 6.56
N ASN A 424 -5.08 22.70 5.39
CA ASN A 424 -3.84 22.57 4.62
C ASN A 424 -2.58 23.04 5.36
N ARG A 425 -2.75 23.63 6.56
CA ARG A 425 -1.69 24.20 7.40
C ARG A 425 -1.72 23.72 8.86
N ILE A 426 -2.75 22.95 9.29
CA ILE A 426 -2.94 22.61 10.70
C ILE A 426 -2.93 21.09 10.88
N GLY A 427 -1.84 20.55 11.42
CA GLY A 427 -1.81 19.21 11.99
C GLY A 427 -2.45 19.08 13.37
N LYS A 428 -3.09 20.13 13.91
CA LYS A 428 -3.72 20.17 15.25
C LYS A 428 -5.19 20.50 15.17
N LEU A 429 -6.02 19.72 15.85
CA LEU A 429 -7.41 20.08 16.16
C LEU A 429 -7.42 21.28 17.10
N LEU A 430 -8.08 22.34 16.71
CA LEU A 430 -8.34 23.49 17.58
C LEU A 430 -9.31 23.10 18.70
N SER A 431 -9.14 23.68 19.87
CA SER A 431 -10.12 23.59 20.97
C SER A 431 -11.40 24.35 20.58
N PRO A 432 -12.55 24.03 21.18
CA PRO A 432 -13.79 24.79 20.94
C PRO A 432 -13.67 26.27 21.23
N SER A 433 -12.98 26.62 22.31
CA SER A 433 -12.73 28.02 22.67
C SER A 433 -11.94 28.77 21.61
N GLU A 434 -10.90 28.11 21.04
CA GLU A 434 -10.14 28.65 19.90
C GLU A 434 -10.97 28.75 18.63
N MET A 435 -11.88 27.82 18.41
CA MET A 435 -12.78 27.83 17.26
C MET A 435 -13.83 28.94 17.37
N ILE A 436 -14.42 29.14 18.56
CA ILE A 436 -15.36 30.24 18.84
C ILE A 436 -14.66 31.57 18.63
N GLU A 437 -13.46 31.78 19.21
CA GLU A 437 -12.66 33.00 19.05
C GLU A 437 -12.28 33.31 17.59
N ILE A 438 -12.12 32.27 16.77
CA ILE A 438 -11.83 32.41 15.34
C ILE A 438 -13.10 32.80 14.55
N PHE A 439 -14.25 32.23 14.90
CA PHE A 439 -15.52 32.49 14.21
C PHE A 439 -16.19 33.80 14.65
N ASP A 440 -15.77 34.41 15.75
CA ASP A 440 -16.19 35.77 16.11
C ASP A 440 -15.64 36.85 15.17
N LYS A 441 -14.73 36.48 14.26
CA LYS A 441 -14.18 37.38 13.24
C LYS A 441 -14.92 37.22 11.92
N GLU A 442 -15.48 38.29 11.40
CA GLU A 442 -16.29 38.31 10.16
C GLU A 442 -15.42 38.19 8.88
N ASP A 443 -14.14 38.61 8.91
CA ASP A 443 -13.26 38.57 7.74
C ASP A 443 -12.48 37.23 7.65
N PRO A 444 -12.64 36.47 6.54
CA PRO A 444 -11.88 35.24 6.28
C PRO A 444 -10.36 35.44 6.30
N LYS A 445 -9.86 36.65 5.98
CA LYS A 445 -8.42 36.95 6.02
C LYS A 445 -7.92 37.09 7.46
N GLU A 446 -8.68 37.75 8.33
CA GLU A 446 -8.36 37.85 9.75
C GLU A 446 -8.40 36.48 10.45
N ILE A 447 -9.38 35.64 10.08
CA ILE A 447 -9.44 34.27 10.56
C ILE A 447 -8.17 33.51 10.15
N MET A 448 -7.74 33.62 8.90
CA MET A 448 -6.52 32.98 8.39
C MET A 448 -5.26 33.47 9.10
N GLU A 449 -5.13 34.77 9.38
CA GLU A 449 -3.97 35.33 10.08
C GLU A 449 -3.92 34.95 11.55
N SER A 450 -5.07 34.98 12.24
CA SER A 450 -5.12 34.54 13.65
C SER A 450 -4.78 33.05 13.83
N MET A 451 -5.06 32.23 12.82
CA MET A 451 -4.69 30.82 12.79
C MET A 451 -3.21 30.60 12.49
N LYS A 452 -2.56 31.44 11.66
CA LYS A 452 -1.12 31.33 11.35
C LYS A 452 -0.23 31.44 12.60
N GLY A 453 -0.55 32.30 13.53
CA GLY A 453 0.24 32.52 14.77
C GLY A 453 0.14 31.39 15.80
N ARG A 454 -0.91 30.55 15.76
CA ARG A 454 -1.18 29.46 16.71
C ARG A 454 -0.71 28.08 16.26
N ILE A 455 -0.36 27.94 14.97
CA ILE A 455 0.05 26.70 14.32
C ILE A 455 1.56 26.42 14.47
N ILE A 456 2.36 27.45 14.74
CA ILE A 456 3.84 27.39 14.75
C ILE A 456 4.39 27.16 16.17
N LYS A 457 3.56 26.95 17.15
CA LYS A 457 3.93 26.53 18.49
C LYS A 457 3.31 25.16 18.79
#